data_4b0e246c7367e9ac343184471a5b5d83
#
_entry.id   4b0e246c7367e9ac343184471a5b5d83
#
_cell.length_a   1.000
_cell.length_b   1.000
_cell.length_c   1.000
_cell.angle_alpha   90.00
_cell.angle_beta   90.00
_cell.angle_gamma   90.00
#
_symmetry.space_group_name_H-M   'P 1'
#
loop_
_entity.id
_entity.type
_entity.pdbx_description
1 polymer ?
#
loop_
_entity_poly.entity_id
_entity_poly.type
_entity_poly.pdbx_seq_one_letter_code
_entity_poly.pdbx_strand_id
1 'polypeptide(L)'
;MDAARHLFITKGYRGISMRSIGQHLGYSHGSLYYHFKEKAELFYAIVVQDFNHLNQLCTQVAKSPPMDGLTKIEQLMLEFIKFGLEHPHQYEIMFMLRDEEILAYCRSEQAKCFEIFESIVRKFLRQERHPMEDNSAFPLSMFLGVHGFISFYIQDRLTYEEVMPAAIAHVKMLSPSNYRLTS
;
A
#
# COMPACT_ATOMS: atom_id res chain seq x y z
N MET A 1 -10.05 3.36 14.92
CA MET A 1 -9.04 3.84 13.95
C MET A 1 -9.69 4.38 12.67
N ASP A 2 -10.65 3.71 12.03
CA ASP A 2 -11.25 4.10 10.73
C ASP A 2 -11.88 5.49 10.69
N ALA A 3 -12.66 5.84 11.72
CA ALA A 3 -13.26 7.17 11.79
C ALA A 3 -12.20 8.28 11.98
N ALA A 4 -11.10 8.02 12.70
CA ALA A 4 -10.01 8.98 12.81
C ALA A 4 -9.27 9.12 11.46
N ARG A 5 -9.04 8.00 10.75
CA ARG A 5 -8.47 7.96 9.39
C ARG A 5 -9.30 8.81 8.43
N HIS A 6 -10.60 8.59 8.39
CA HIS A 6 -11.53 9.37 7.56
C HIS A 6 -11.45 10.87 7.85
N LEU A 7 -11.33 11.27 9.12
CA LEU A 7 -11.18 12.67 9.50
C LEU A 7 -9.86 13.27 9.02
N PHE A 8 -8.75 12.54 9.09
CA PHE A 8 -7.46 13.00 8.57
C PHE A 8 -7.48 13.23 7.07
N ILE A 9 -8.17 12.37 6.32
CA ILE A 9 -8.29 12.51 4.86
C ILE A 9 -9.19 13.68 4.48
N THR A 10 -10.38 13.76 5.09
CA THR A 10 -11.39 14.74 4.68
C THR A 10 -11.09 16.18 5.14
N LYS A 11 -10.43 16.33 6.29
CA LYS A 11 -10.12 17.64 6.90
C LYS A 11 -8.64 18.03 6.85
N GLY A 12 -7.80 17.07 6.42
CA GLY A 12 -6.34 17.23 6.47
C GLY A 12 -5.78 17.14 7.89
N TYR A 13 -4.48 16.82 7.99
CA TYR A 13 -3.82 16.69 9.28
C TYR A 13 -3.88 18.01 10.09
N ARG A 14 -3.63 19.15 9.47
CA ARG A 14 -3.64 20.47 10.15
C ARG A 14 -5.04 20.96 10.52
N GLY A 15 -6.05 20.57 9.73
CA GLY A 15 -7.43 21.01 9.92
C GLY A 15 -8.18 20.34 11.07
N ILE A 16 -7.55 19.37 11.77
CA ILE A 16 -8.20 18.61 12.82
C ILE A 16 -7.40 18.63 14.12
N SER A 17 -8.09 18.67 15.26
CA SER A 17 -7.49 18.57 16.61
C SER A 17 -7.88 17.28 17.32
N MET A 18 -7.09 16.87 18.32
CA MET A 18 -7.42 15.72 19.19
C MET A 18 -8.81 15.87 19.83
N ARG A 19 -9.18 17.08 20.24
CA ARG A 19 -10.50 17.38 20.80
C ARG A 19 -11.61 17.11 19.77
N SER A 20 -11.43 17.59 18.52
CA SER A 20 -12.38 17.38 17.44
C SER A 20 -12.50 15.91 17.08
N ILE A 21 -11.38 15.16 17.05
CA ILE A 21 -11.39 13.72 16.83
C ILE A 21 -12.18 13.01 17.93
N GLY A 22 -11.90 13.32 19.22
CA GLY A 22 -12.63 12.74 20.34
C GLY A 22 -14.12 12.97 20.24
N GLN A 23 -14.55 14.21 19.94
CA GLN A 23 -15.96 14.55 19.77
C GLN A 23 -16.65 13.74 18.64
N HIS A 24 -15.99 13.60 17.48
CA HIS A 24 -16.53 12.80 16.37
C HIS A 24 -16.62 11.31 16.68
N LEU A 25 -15.73 10.81 17.54
CA LEU A 25 -15.68 9.40 17.93
C LEU A 25 -16.60 9.09 19.12
N GLY A 26 -17.25 10.10 19.72
CA GLY A 26 -18.06 9.93 20.93
C GLY A 26 -17.23 9.65 22.18
N TYR A 27 -15.92 9.92 22.16
CA TYR A 27 -15.05 9.77 23.31
C TYR A 27 -14.93 11.07 24.11
N SER A 28 -14.80 10.94 25.44
CA SER A 28 -14.41 12.08 26.25
C SER A 28 -13.00 12.55 25.89
N HIS A 29 -12.74 13.83 26.07
CA HIS A 29 -11.42 14.42 25.85
C HIS A 29 -10.30 13.65 26.58
N GLY A 30 -10.53 13.24 27.82
CA GLY A 30 -9.57 12.50 28.62
C GLY A 30 -9.30 11.07 28.12
N SER A 31 -10.32 10.41 27.54
CA SER A 31 -10.18 9.04 27.05
C SER A 31 -9.21 8.93 25.88
N LEU A 32 -9.27 9.88 24.93
CA LEU A 32 -8.37 9.86 23.77
C LEU A 32 -6.92 10.16 24.18
N TYR A 33 -6.71 11.12 25.12
CA TYR A 33 -5.40 11.47 25.65
C TYR A 33 -4.79 10.40 26.57
N TYR A 34 -5.60 9.51 27.10
CA TYR A 34 -5.10 8.34 27.83
C TYR A 34 -4.33 7.38 26.90
N HIS A 35 -4.77 7.25 25.65
CA HIS A 35 -4.16 6.34 24.66
C HIS A 35 -3.10 7.01 23.80
N PHE A 36 -3.26 8.29 23.49
CA PHE A 36 -2.37 9.03 22.59
C PHE A 36 -2.08 10.41 23.18
N LYS A 37 -0.82 10.70 23.48
CA LYS A 37 -0.40 11.96 24.09
C LYS A 37 -0.61 13.15 23.17
N GLU A 38 -0.46 12.92 21.86
CA GLU A 38 -0.59 13.95 20.83
C GLU A 38 -1.18 13.42 19.51
N LYS A 39 -1.57 14.32 18.65
CA LYS A 39 -2.18 14.00 17.35
C LYS A 39 -1.24 13.21 16.44
N ALA A 40 0.05 13.51 16.50
CA ALA A 40 1.06 12.82 15.71
C ALA A 40 1.18 11.33 16.10
N GLU A 41 1.07 11.01 17.38
CA GLU A 41 1.11 9.64 17.88
C GLU A 41 -0.10 8.83 17.37
N LEU A 42 -1.30 9.40 17.42
CA LEU A 42 -2.50 8.78 16.87
C LEU A 42 -2.37 8.57 15.34
N PHE A 43 -1.89 9.59 14.62
CA PHE A 43 -1.70 9.52 13.19
C PHE A 43 -0.69 8.43 12.83
N TYR A 44 0.46 8.38 13.50
CA TYR A 44 1.49 7.37 13.29
C TYR A 44 0.98 5.96 13.57
N ALA A 45 0.20 5.77 14.63
CA ALA A 45 -0.41 4.47 14.94
C ALA A 45 -1.35 3.98 13.80
N ILE A 46 -2.10 4.91 13.17
CA ILE A 46 -2.93 4.59 12.00
C ILE A 46 -2.06 4.18 10.82
N VAL A 47 -1.03 4.96 10.51
CA VAL A 47 -0.09 4.69 9.41
C VAL A 47 0.57 3.31 9.56
N VAL A 48 1.09 3.01 10.75
CA VAL A 48 1.72 1.71 11.05
C VAL A 48 0.73 0.57 10.89
N GLN A 49 -0.50 0.73 11.37
CA GLN A 49 -1.54 -0.29 11.23
C GLN A 49 -1.85 -0.58 9.74
N ASP A 50 -1.97 0.47 8.93
CA ASP A 50 -2.32 0.36 7.51
C ASP A 50 -1.19 -0.31 6.71
N PHE A 51 0.07 0.08 6.95
CA PHE A 51 1.23 -0.58 6.35
C PHE A 51 1.36 -2.04 6.79
N ASN A 52 1.13 -2.35 8.06
CA ASN A 52 1.15 -3.73 8.55
C ASN A 52 0.08 -4.60 7.85
N HIS A 53 -1.10 -4.05 7.60
CA HIS A 53 -2.16 -4.75 6.86
C HIS A 53 -1.69 -5.10 5.44
N LEU A 54 -1.22 -4.11 4.66
CA LEU A 54 -0.70 -4.35 3.31
C LEU A 54 0.47 -5.35 3.30
N ASN A 55 1.42 -5.20 4.22
CA ASN A 55 2.59 -6.07 4.33
C ASN A 55 2.21 -7.53 4.66
N GLN A 56 1.17 -7.72 5.49
CA GLN A 56 0.63 -9.05 5.78
C GLN A 56 0.02 -9.69 4.53
N LEU A 57 -0.79 -8.94 3.76
CA LEU A 57 -1.38 -9.42 2.51
C LEU A 57 -0.30 -9.84 1.50
N CYS A 58 0.70 -8.98 1.27
CA CYS A 58 1.85 -9.30 0.40
C CYS A 58 2.60 -10.58 0.86
N THR A 59 2.81 -10.71 2.17
CA THR A 59 3.48 -11.89 2.74
C THR A 59 2.63 -13.16 2.60
N GLN A 60 1.31 -13.05 2.70
CA GLN A 60 0.38 -14.17 2.49
C GLN A 60 0.42 -14.65 1.03
N VAL A 61 0.45 -13.73 0.05
CA VAL A 61 0.63 -14.10 -1.36
C VAL A 61 1.90 -14.91 -1.57
N ALA A 62 3.01 -14.50 -0.93
CA ALA A 62 4.28 -15.22 -1.04
C ALA A 62 4.25 -16.65 -0.48
N LYS A 63 3.32 -16.94 0.44
CA LYS A 63 3.16 -18.27 1.10
C LYS A 63 2.03 -19.10 0.50
N SER A 64 1.07 -18.51 -0.18
CA SER A 64 -0.07 -19.20 -0.77
C SER A 64 0.33 -20.10 -1.96
N PRO A 65 -0.46 -21.08 -2.36
CA PRO A 65 -0.23 -21.82 -3.60
C PRO A 65 -0.32 -20.86 -4.82
N PRO A 66 0.34 -21.20 -5.95
CA PRO A 66 0.18 -20.42 -7.18
C PRO A 66 -1.28 -20.47 -7.66
N MET A 67 -1.74 -19.38 -8.26
CA MET A 67 -3.03 -19.33 -8.96
C MET A 67 -2.82 -19.64 -10.46
N ASP A 68 -3.77 -20.32 -11.06
CA ASP A 68 -3.71 -20.67 -12.48
C ASP A 68 -3.59 -19.42 -13.36
N GLY A 69 -2.66 -19.46 -14.31
CA GLY A 69 -2.44 -18.41 -15.29
C GLY A 69 -1.75 -17.13 -14.79
N LEU A 70 -1.28 -17.12 -13.53
CA LEU A 70 -0.58 -15.97 -12.95
C LEU A 70 0.71 -16.41 -12.23
N THR A 71 1.81 -15.71 -12.48
CA THR A 71 3.04 -15.86 -11.69
C THR A 71 2.84 -15.30 -10.27
N LYS A 72 3.71 -15.69 -9.34
CA LYS A 72 3.69 -15.17 -7.97
C LYS A 72 3.93 -13.66 -7.89
N ILE A 73 4.73 -13.14 -8.80
CA ILE A 73 5.00 -11.70 -8.89
C ILE A 73 3.75 -10.95 -9.40
N GLU A 74 3.04 -11.51 -10.38
CA GLU A 74 1.76 -10.95 -10.85
C GLU A 74 0.70 -10.98 -9.76
N GLN A 75 0.59 -12.06 -9.00
CA GLN A 75 -0.31 -12.17 -7.85
C GLN A 75 0.01 -11.12 -6.77
N LEU A 76 1.30 -10.90 -6.48
CA LEU A 76 1.74 -9.88 -5.52
C LEU A 76 1.30 -8.48 -5.97
N MET A 77 1.51 -8.15 -7.25
CA MET A 77 1.12 -6.86 -7.82
C MET A 77 -0.41 -6.68 -7.82
N LEU A 78 -1.17 -7.72 -8.16
CA LEU A 78 -2.63 -7.68 -8.12
C LEU A 78 -3.17 -7.50 -6.69
N GLU A 79 -2.59 -8.16 -5.69
CA GLU A 79 -2.98 -7.98 -4.29
C GLU A 79 -2.72 -6.56 -3.81
N PHE A 80 -1.60 -5.97 -4.24
CA PHE A 80 -1.28 -4.58 -3.93
C PHE A 80 -2.30 -3.61 -4.56
N ILE A 81 -2.66 -3.83 -5.84
CA ILE A 81 -3.69 -3.04 -6.54
C ILE A 81 -5.04 -3.20 -5.85
N LYS A 82 -5.43 -4.44 -5.52
CA LYS A 82 -6.66 -4.76 -4.81
C LYS A 82 -6.77 -4.00 -3.50
N PHE A 83 -5.71 -4.08 -2.67
CA PHE A 83 -5.67 -3.33 -1.41
C PHE A 83 -5.90 -1.84 -1.62
N GLY A 84 -5.21 -1.22 -2.59
CA GLY A 84 -5.31 0.21 -2.84
C GLY A 84 -6.71 0.66 -3.24
N LEU A 85 -7.43 -0.14 -4.02
CA LEU A 85 -8.76 0.19 -4.52
C LEU A 85 -9.89 -0.19 -3.52
N GLU A 86 -9.73 -1.27 -2.77
CA GLU A 86 -10.68 -1.65 -1.72
C GLU A 86 -10.53 -0.82 -0.43
N HIS A 87 -9.34 -0.26 -0.20
CA HIS A 87 -9.03 0.54 0.98
C HIS A 87 -8.49 1.94 0.60
N PRO A 88 -9.23 2.74 -0.18
CA PRO A 88 -8.73 4.00 -0.74
C PRO A 88 -8.24 4.97 0.33
N HIS A 89 -8.94 5.10 1.44
CA HIS A 89 -8.54 5.98 2.53
C HIS A 89 -7.26 5.53 3.25
N GLN A 90 -7.03 4.23 3.37
CA GLN A 90 -5.77 3.71 3.89
C GLN A 90 -4.64 4.05 2.92
N TYR A 91 -4.84 3.76 1.63
CA TYR A 91 -3.85 4.01 0.60
C TYR A 91 -3.48 5.50 0.47
N GLU A 92 -4.47 6.38 0.53
CA GLU A 92 -4.25 7.85 0.50
C GLU A 92 -3.37 8.30 1.66
N ILE A 93 -3.63 7.86 2.89
CA ILE A 93 -2.80 8.18 4.07
C ILE A 93 -1.38 7.63 3.89
N MET A 94 -1.24 6.40 3.41
CA MET A 94 0.05 5.73 3.29
C MET A 94 0.95 6.36 2.23
N PHE A 95 0.40 6.76 1.08
CA PHE A 95 1.20 7.08 -0.11
C PHE A 95 0.93 8.44 -0.74
N MET A 96 -0.21 9.07 -0.50
CA MET A 96 -0.66 10.25 -1.25
C MET A 96 -0.68 11.54 -0.43
N LEU A 97 -0.70 11.48 0.91
CA LEU A 97 -0.63 12.68 1.74
C LEU A 97 0.73 13.37 1.61
N ARG A 98 0.70 14.70 1.45
CA ARG A 98 1.89 15.53 1.25
C ARG A 98 2.10 16.59 2.33
N ASP A 99 1.53 16.41 3.52
CA ASP A 99 1.77 17.33 4.64
C ASP A 99 3.17 17.08 5.23
N GLU A 100 4.01 18.11 5.28
CA GLU A 100 5.41 18.00 5.72
C GLU A 100 5.55 17.52 7.17
N GLU A 101 4.59 17.87 8.04
CA GLU A 101 4.60 17.46 9.45
C GLU A 101 4.52 15.94 9.63
N ILE A 102 3.80 15.26 8.74
CA ILE A 102 3.55 13.82 8.83
C ILE A 102 4.32 13.00 7.81
N LEU A 103 4.92 13.68 6.81
CA LEU A 103 5.63 13.02 5.73
C LEU A 103 6.78 12.13 6.23
N ALA A 104 7.46 12.53 7.31
CA ALA A 104 8.54 11.74 7.90
C ALA A 104 8.04 10.39 8.45
N TYR A 105 6.85 10.35 9.07
CA TYR A 105 6.24 9.11 9.56
C TYR A 105 5.88 8.16 8.43
N CYS A 106 5.32 8.69 7.34
CA CYS A 106 4.97 7.89 6.17
C CYS A 106 6.20 7.35 5.43
N ARG A 107 7.25 8.15 5.26
CA ARG A 107 8.47 7.75 4.51
C ARG A 107 9.16 6.53 5.09
N SER A 108 9.29 6.46 6.41
CA SER A 108 9.90 5.32 7.09
C SER A 108 9.12 4.03 6.82
N GLU A 109 7.79 4.08 6.90
CA GLU A 109 6.93 2.91 6.65
C GLU A 109 6.81 2.58 5.16
N GLN A 110 6.83 3.59 4.27
CA GLN A 110 6.91 3.39 2.82
C GLN A 110 8.19 2.64 2.42
N ALA A 111 9.34 3.01 3.01
CA ALA A 111 10.60 2.32 2.75
C ALA A 111 10.54 0.84 3.17
N LYS A 112 10.03 0.56 4.37
CA LYS A 112 9.85 -0.83 4.86
C LYS A 112 8.89 -1.63 3.96
N CYS A 113 7.79 -1.01 3.52
CA CYS A 113 6.84 -1.66 2.61
C CYS A 113 7.50 -2.01 1.27
N PHE A 114 8.28 -1.08 0.71
CA PHE A 114 9.03 -1.35 -0.50
C PHE A 114 10.08 -2.46 -0.30
N GLU A 115 10.84 -2.47 0.79
CA GLU A 115 11.81 -3.53 1.12
C GLU A 115 11.15 -4.91 1.19
N ILE A 116 9.94 -5.01 1.76
CA ILE A 116 9.18 -6.26 1.80
C ILE A 116 8.76 -6.68 0.39
N PHE A 117 8.19 -5.77 -0.39
CA PHE A 117 7.81 -6.01 -1.77
C PHE A 117 9.01 -6.47 -2.61
N GLU A 118 10.13 -5.74 -2.56
CA GLU A 118 11.38 -6.07 -3.24
C GLU A 118 11.90 -7.44 -2.84
N SER A 119 11.92 -7.75 -1.54
CA SER A 119 12.40 -9.05 -1.04
C SER A 119 11.61 -10.23 -1.60
N ILE A 120 10.28 -10.07 -1.72
CA ILE A 120 9.38 -11.08 -2.29
C ILE A 120 9.65 -11.22 -3.80
N VAL A 121 9.74 -10.12 -4.54
CA VAL A 121 10.04 -10.13 -5.98
C VAL A 121 11.38 -10.83 -6.23
N ARG A 122 12.44 -10.43 -5.53
CA ARG A 122 13.78 -11.04 -5.67
C ARG A 122 13.78 -12.52 -5.34
N LYS A 123 13.05 -12.94 -4.30
CA LYS A 123 12.92 -14.36 -3.95
C LYS A 123 12.42 -15.17 -5.15
N PHE A 124 11.36 -14.71 -5.82
CA PHE A 124 10.77 -15.45 -6.95
C PHE A 124 11.65 -15.36 -8.19
N LEU A 125 12.29 -14.23 -8.49
CA LEU A 125 13.26 -14.12 -9.58
C LEU A 125 14.42 -15.12 -9.42
N ARG A 126 14.97 -15.26 -8.20
CA ARG A 126 16.02 -16.25 -7.89
C ARG A 126 15.55 -17.68 -8.06
N GLN A 127 14.35 -18.00 -7.57
CA GLN A 127 13.78 -19.35 -7.73
C GLN A 127 13.64 -19.76 -9.20
N GLU A 128 13.31 -18.81 -10.05
CA GLU A 128 13.15 -19.00 -11.49
C GLU A 128 14.47 -18.80 -12.28
N ARG A 129 15.57 -18.45 -11.63
CA ARG A 129 16.86 -18.07 -12.26
C ARG A 129 16.67 -17.03 -13.36
N HIS A 130 15.87 -16.02 -13.06
CA HIS A 130 15.46 -15.03 -14.05
C HIS A 130 16.58 -14.04 -14.35
N PRO A 131 16.84 -13.61 -15.63
CA PRO A 131 17.90 -12.68 -15.98
C PRO A 131 17.85 -11.32 -15.28
N MET A 132 16.65 -10.91 -14.80
CA MET A 132 16.47 -9.66 -14.05
C MET A 132 16.73 -9.78 -12.54
N GLU A 133 17.22 -10.94 -12.06
CA GLU A 133 17.51 -11.16 -10.63
C GLU A 133 18.42 -10.09 -10.05
N ASP A 134 19.49 -9.72 -10.77
CA ASP A 134 20.48 -8.75 -10.34
C ASP A 134 20.15 -7.29 -10.70
N ASN A 135 19.05 -7.06 -11.43
CA ASN A 135 18.64 -5.71 -11.80
C ASN A 135 17.96 -5.01 -10.61
N SER A 136 18.69 -4.07 -9.98
CA SER A 136 18.20 -3.34 -8.81
C SER A 136 17.00 -2.43 -9.11
N ALA A 137 16.84 -1.94 -10.33
CA ALA A 137 15.75 -1.05 -10.73
C ALA A 137 14.45 -1.82 -11.03
N PHE A 138 14.52 -3.14 -11.25
CA PHE A 138 13.37 -3.90 -11.71
C PHE A 138 12.22 -3.99 -10.68
N PRO A 139 12.46 -4.35 -9.40
CA PRO A 139 11.41 -4.33 -8.38
C PRO A 139 10.83 -2.93 -8.15
N LEU A 140 11.67 -1.89 -8.23
CA LEU A 140 11.20 -0.50 -8.11
C LEU A 140 10.28 -0.11 -9.25
N SER A 141 10.61 -0.49 -10.49
CA SER A 141 9.76 -0.22 -11.65
C SER A 141 8.38 -0.87 -11.54
N MET A 142 8.32 -2.11 -11.03
CA MET A 142 7.06 -2.79 -10.72
C MET A 142 6.25 -2.06 -9.65
N PHE A 143 6.90 -1.69 -8.54
CA PHE A 143 6.27 -0.98 -7.45
C PHE A 143 5.68 0.37 -7.92
N LEU A 144 6.45 1.14 -8.68
CA LEU A 144 5.99 2.41 -9.26
C LEU A 144 4.87 2.21 -10.27
N GLY A 145 4.92 1.16 -11.10
CA GLY A 145 3.85 0.82 -12.02
C GLY A 145 2.53 0.52 -11.31
N VAL A 146 2.57 -0.30 -10.26
CA VAL A 146 1.41 -0.60 -9.41
C VAL A 146 0.88 0.65 -8.72
N HIS A 147 1.78 1.46 -8.14
CA HIS A 147 1.41 2.74 -7.51
C HIS A 147 0.76 3.71 -8.51
N GLY A 148 1.30 3.82 -9.73
CA GLY A 148 0.72 4.62 -10.80
C GLY A 148 -0.68 4.18 -11.20
N PHE A 149 -0.90 2.86 -11.32
CA PHE A 149 -2.21 2.29 -11.60
C PHE A 149 -3.23 2.65 -10.50
N ILE A 150 -2.89 2.41 -9.25
CA ILE A 150 -3.78 2.73 -8.12
C ILE A 150 -4.07 4.23 -8.08
N SER A 151 -3.04 5.08 -8.20
CA SER A 151 -3.18 6.54 -8.16
C SER A 151 -4.09 7.09 -9.25
N PHE A 152 -4.15 6.40 -10.40
CA PHE A 152 -5.04 6.78 -11.50
C PHE A 152 -6.50 6.44 -11.19
N TYR A 153 -6.78 5.25 -10.69
CA TYR A 153 -8.15 4.76 -10.50
C TYR A 153 -8.78 5.11 -9.15
N ILE A 154 -7.97 5.39 -8.12
CA ILE A 154 -8.47 5.62 -6.75
C ILE A 154 -9.43 6.81 -6.66
N GLN A 155 -9.25 7.83 -7.50
CA GLN A 155 -10.09 9.03 -7.50
C GLN A 155 -11.46 8.80 -8.14
N ASP A 156 -11.54 7.86 -9.07
CA ASP A 156 -12.79 7.50 -9.76
C ASP A 156 -13.70 6.61 -8.91
N ARG A 157 -13.22 6.17 -7.73
CA ARG A 157 -13.92 5.29 -6.80
C ARG A 157 -14.44 4.00 -7.43
N LEU A 158 -13.73 3.51 -8.46
CA LEU A 158 -14.02 2.23 -9.07
C LEU A 158 -13.61 1.10 -8.13
N THR A 159 -14.41 0.04 -8.09
CA THR A 159 -14.09 -1.17 -7.33
C THR A 159 -12.99 -1.96 -8.03
N TYR A 160 -12.31 -2.84 -7.27
CA TYR A 160 -11.31 -3.73 -7.86
C TYR A 160 -11.91 -4.60 -8.98
N GLU A 161 -13.14 -5.11 -8.80
CA GLU A 161 -13.84 -5.93 -9.78
C GLU A 161 -14.05 -5.20 -11.11
N GLU A 162 -14.40 -3.93 -11.08
CA GLU A 162 -14.62 -3.12 -12.28
C GLU A 162 -13.34 -2.91 -13.09
N VAL A 163 -12.19 -2.79 -12.42
CA VAL A 163 -10.89 -2.56 -13.07
C VAL A 163 -10.04 -3.84 -13.21
N MET A 164 -10.50 -4.98 -12.70
CA MET A 164 -9.73 -6.22 -12.68
C MET A 164 -9.17 -6.63 -14.05
N PRO A 165 -9.91 -6.54 -15.18
CA PRO A 165 -9.34 -6.86 -16.48
C PRO A 165 -8.15 -5.95 -16.85
N ALA A 166 -8.25 -4.65 -16.57
CA ALA A 166 -7.17 -3.68 -16.79
C ALA A 166 -5.98 -3.94 -15.84
N ALA A 167 -6.25 -4.27 -14.57
CA ALA A 167 -5.23 -4.63 -13.59
C ALA A 167 -4.43 -5.87 -14.02
N ILE A 168 -5.11 -6.93 -14.47
CA ILE A 168 -4.46 -8.14 -14.99
C ILE A 168 -3.59 -7.81 -16.20
N ALA A 169 -4.10 -7.04 -17.16
CA ALA A 169 -3.33 -6.63 -18.34
C ALA A 169 -2.09 -5.82 -17.91
N HIS A 170 -2.24 -4.88 -17.01
CA HIS A 170 -1.16 -4.03 -16.50
C HIS A 170 -0.06 -4.85 -15.80
N VAL A 171 -0.42 -5.73 -14.86
CA VAL A 171 0.59 -6.53 -14.16
C VAL A 171 1.29 -7.53 -15.09
N LYS A 172 0.60 -8.05 -16.10
CA LYS A 172 1.22 -8.89 -17.13
C LYS A 172 2.23 -8.11 -17.96
N MET A 173 1.97 -6.84 -18.27
CA MET A 173 2.95 -5.97 -18.96
C MET A 173 4.19 -5.69 -18.13
N LEU A 174 4.04 -5.57 -16.82
CA LEU A 174 5.15 -5.37 -15.87
C LEU A 174 5.86 -6.69 -15.52
N SER A 175 5.29 -7.84 -15.90
CA SER A 175 5.78 -9.14 -15.49
C SER A 175 7.18 -9.44 -15.99
N PRO A 176 8.04 -10.08 -15.18
CA PRO A 176 9.34 -10.58 -15.59
C PRO A 176 9.27 -11.48 -16.83
N SER A 177 8.17 -12.19 -17.01
CA SER A 177 7.97 -13.12 -18.14
C SER A 177 8.21 -12.47 -19.51
N ASN A 178 8.03 -11.15 -19.63
CA ASN A 178 8.26 -10.40 -20.87
C ASN A 178 9.76 -10.12 -21.15
N TYR A 179 10.63 -10.34 -20.18
CA TYR A 179 12.07 -10.04 -20.26
C TYR A 179 12.92 -11.31 -20.36
N ARG A 180 12.31 -12.47 -20.61
CA ARG A 180 13.06 -13.68 -20.95
C ARG A 180 13.65 -13.47 -22.33
N LEU A 181 14.98 -13.36 -22.39
CA LEU A 181 15.70 -13.35 -23.65
C LEU A 181 15.34 -14.66 -24.39
N THR A 182 14.75 -14.53 -25.57
CA THR A 182 14.63 -15.65 -26.51
C THR A 182 16.06 -16.07 -26.87
N SER A 183 16.50 -17.18 -26.28
CA SER A 183 17.75 -17.88 -26.66
C SER A 183 17.61 -18.46 -28.05
#